data_b27254b50edd3d26d18732b5c9be163d
#
_entry.id   b27254b50edd3d26d18732b5c9be163d
#
_cell.length_a   1.000
_cell.length_b   1.000
_cell.length_c   1.000
_cell.angle_alpha   90.00
_cell.angle_beta   90.00
_cell.angle_gamma   90.00
#
_symmetry.space_group_name_H-M   'P 1'
#
loop_
_entity.id
_entity.type
_entity.pdbx_description
1 polymer ?
#
loop_
_entity_poly.entity_id
_entity_poly.type
_entity_poly.pdbx_seq_one_letter_code
_entity_poly.pdbx_strand_id
1 'polypeptide(L)'
;MTQAPRSTRRQLGQFGLALIAAASMILVNPAAQAQSKKDSAVIGMILEPTSLDPTTAPAAAIGEVVHYNILEGLTKINPDGSVTPLLAESWTMDADGKAFTFKLRKGVKFQDGSAFDSAAVKFSFERAKAEKSTNKAKGAVFSNIAHISTPDAHTVVLVLTNPDGNFLFRMGENTAVILHPNSADAAATKPIGTGPYKLDNWAKGTAVTLTKWDGYRDAANVKLKKVTFRFINDASAQVAALLAGDIDGMPRFQSPQSLKQFQTDKRFVVELGSTAGKGIMTINNKKKPFDDVRVRRALSHAIDKKAFIDGVFEGLAKPIGSHMAPTDAGYVDLTGQYAFDPEKAKALLKEAGVQTPLNVTLTLPPPPYARKGGEILAAQLAKVGIVAKIENVEWAQWLGGTFKGNFDLTVINHVEPLDYMAYANPNYYWGYDSKAFRDLAAKHSATTGAK
;
A
#
# COMPACT_ATOMS: atom_id res chain seq x y z
N MET A 1 -70.11 -32.71 -43.86
CA MET A 1 -70.87 -33.85 -43.29
C MET A 1 -70.68 -33.76 -41.82
N THR A 2 -71.70 -33.32 -41.21
CA THR A 2 -72.54 -33.87 -40.13
C THR A 2 -71.83 -33.75 -38.76
N GLN A 3 -72.27 -32.93 -37.93
CA GLN A 3 -73.44 -32.58 -37.15
C GLN A 3 -73.18 -32.77 -35.68
N ALA A 4 -73.38 -31.67 -34.95
CA ALA A 4 -73.67 -31.70 -33.51
C ALA A 4 -75.10 -32.31 -33.28
N PRO A 5 -75.50 -32.61 -32.04
CA PRO A 5 -76.28 -31.65 -31.29
C PRO A 5 -76.10 -31.71 -29.73
N ARG A 6 -76.29 -30.57 -29.05
CA ARG A 6 -77.45 -30.06 -28.24
C ARG A 6 -78.00 -31.05 -27.20
N SER A 7 -78.10 -30.71 -25.97
CA SER A 7 -78.76 -29.81 -25.04
C SER A 7 -79.28 -30.65 -23.88
N THR A 8 -79.34 -30.18 -22.63
CA THR A 8 -80.54 -29.54 -22.06
C THR A 8 -80.35 -29.18 -20.57
N ARG A 9 -80.98 -28.11 -20.24
CA ARG A 9 -81.21 -27.47 -18.92
C ARG A 9 -81.98 -28.36 -17.92
N ARG A 10 -81.83 -28.08 -16.60
CA ARG A 10 -82.86 -27.71 -15.59
C ARG A 10 -82.21 -27.72 -14.20
N GLN A 11 -82.14 -26.65 -13.53
CA GLN A 11 -83.04 -25.83 -12.68
C GLN A 11 -83.25 -26.38 -11.27
N LEU A 12 -82.97 -25.43 -10.31
CA LEU A 12 -83.62 -25.10 -9.03
C LEU A 12 -83.35 -25.93 -7.79
N GLY A 13 -82.96 -25.18 -6.79
CA GLY A 13 -83.10 -25.48 -5.36
C GLY A 13 -82.40 -24.50 -4.47
N GLN A 14 -83.06 -23.40 -4.09
CA GLN A 14 -82.69 -22.52 -2.99
C GLN A 14 -82.79 -23.26 -1.67
N PHE A 15 -81.85 -23.11 -0.72
CA PHE A 15 -82.12 -22.90 0.71
C PHE A 15 -80.84 -22.37 1.35
N GLY A 16 -81.03 -21.27 2.05
CA GLY A 16 -79.92 -20.60 2.78
C GLY A 16 -79.58 -21.26 4.08
N LEU A 17 -78.39 -20.94 4.57
CA LEU A 17 -78.09 -20.82 5.97
C LEU A 17 -76.73 -20.09 6.16
N ALA A 18 -76.84 -19.14 7.03
CA ALA A 18 -75.71 -18.30 7.47
C ALA A 18 -74.55 -19.14 8.02
N LEU A 19 -73.32 -18.83 7.61
CA LEU A 19 -72.14 -19.34 8.27
C LEU A 19 -71.11 -18.24 8.48
N ILE A 20 -70.82 -18.06 9.73
CA ILE A 20 -69.85 -17.25 10.41
C ILE A 20 -68.48 -17.33 9.69
N ALA A 21 -68.04 -16.20 9.13
CA ALA A 21 -66.65 -16.04 8.65
C ALA A 21 -65.73 -15.86 9.88
N ALA A 22 -65.06 -16.90 10.31
CA ALA A 22 -63.88 -16.80 11.17
C ALA A 22 -62.72 -16.36 10.32
N ALA A 23 -62.43 -15.07 10.31
CA ALA A 23 -61.21 -14.50 9.74
C ALA A 23 -60.02 -14.92 10.62
N SER A 24 -59.34 -15.99 10.24
CA SER A 24 -57.99 -16.30 10.76
C SER A 24 -57.01 -15.28 10.22
N MET A 25 -56.77 -14.17 10.96
CA MET A 25 -55.61 -13.35 10.76
C MET A 25 -54.39 -14.18 11.07
N ILE A 26 -53.72 -14.70 10.04
CA ILE A 26 -52.37 -15.14 10.09
C ILE A 26 -51.54 -13.87 10.35
N LEU A 27 -51.18 -13.66 11.63
CA LEU A 27 -50.09 -12.76 11.99
C LEU A 27 -48.81 -13.32 11.38
N VAL A 28 -48.50 -12.88 10.16
CA VAL A 28 -47.15 -13.01 9.62
C VAL A 28 -46.29 -12.10 10.51
N ASN A 29 -45.73 -12.70 11.56
CA ASN A 29 -44.55 -12.14 12.23
C ASN A 29 -43.51 -11.92 11.14
N PRO A 30 -43.05 -10.70 10.87
CA PRO A 30 -41.82 -10.53 10.15
C PRO A 30 -40.75 -11.05 11.12
N ALA A 31 -40.42 -12.34 11.00
CA ALA A 31 -39.20 -12.83 11.58
C ALA A 31 -38.12 -11.90 11.02
N ALA A 32 -37.59 -11.01 11.88
CA ALA A 32 -36.40 -10.27 11.61
C ALA A 32 -35.37 -11.34 11.22
N GLN A 33 -35.13 -11.50 9.92
CA GLN A 33 -34.02 -12.27 9.43
C GLN A 33 -32.80 -11.58 10.04
N ALA A 34 -32.32 -12.15 11.15
CA ALA A 34 -31.03 -11.80 11.67
C ALA A 34 -30.06 -12.07 10.53
N GLN A 35 -29.66 -11.01 9.86
CA GLN A 35 -28.68 -11.05 8.79
C GLN A 35 -27.46 -11.72 9.43
N SER A 36 -27.21 -12.98 9.09
CA SER A 36 -26.06 -13.71 9.59
C SER A 36 -24.84 -12.86 9.29
N LYS A 37 -24.11 -12.46 10.33
CA LYS A 37 -22.91 -11.65 10.13
C LYS A 37 -22.01 -12.41 9.18
N LYS A 38 -21.76 -11.82 8.01
CA LYS A 38 -20.85 -12.37 7.00
C LYS A 38 -19.49 -12.65 7.66
N ASP A 39 -19.02 -13.88 7.61
CA ASP A 39 -17.77 -14.32 8.21
C ASP A 39 -16.61 -14.42 7.20
N SER A 40 -16.83 -13.91 5.99
CA SER A 40 -15.85 -13.82 4.92
C SER A 40 -15.88 -12.44 4.24
N ALA A 41 -14.77 -12.03 3.65
CA ALA A 41 -14.69 -10.80 2.87
C ALA A 41 -13.90 -11.03 1.57
N VAL A 42 -14.33 -10.35 0.51
CA VAL A 42 -13.60 -10.24 -0.77
C VAL A 42 -13.14 -8.80 -0.93
N ILE A 43 -11.83 -8.60 -0.93
CA ILE A 43 -11.18 -7.28 -1.04
C ILE A 43 -10.60 -7.14 -2.44
N GLY A 44 -10.99 -6.09 -3.15
CA GLY A 44 -10.41 -5.77 -4.44
C GLY A 44 -8.99 -5.23 -4.29
N MET A 45 -8.08 -5.68 -5.14
CA MET A 45 -6.71 -5.18 -5.26
C MET A 45 -6.40 -4.76 -6.69
N ILE A 46 -5.61 -3.70 -6.86
CA ILE A 46 -5.21 -3.19 -8.17
C ILE A 46 -4.20 -4.11 -8.85
N LEU A 47 -3.24 -4.62 -8.07
CA LEU A 47 -2.10 -5.39 -8.57
C LEU A 47 -2.01 -6.75 -7.88
N GLU A 48 -1.70 -7.77 -8.67
CA GLU A 48 -1.29 -9.05 -8.15
C GLU A 48 0.10 -8.94 -7.50
N PRO A 49 0.34 -9.53 -6.31
CA PRO A 49 1.68 -9.63 -5.75
C PRO A 49 2.57 -10.51 -6.63
N THR A 50 3.81 -10.07 -6.88
CA THR A 50 4.80 -10.84 -7.64
C THR A 50 5.37 -12.02 -6.84
N SER A 51 5.21 -11.99 -5.52
CA SER A 51 5.70 -12.95 -4.52
C SER A 51 4.83 -12.82 -3.28
N LEU A 52 4.94 -13.75 -2.32
CA LEU A 52 4.39 -13.61 -0.97
C LEU A 52 5.49 -13.44 0.10
N ASP A 53 6.75 -13.27 -0.33
CA ASP A 53 7.89 -12.96 0.54
C ASP A 53 8.31 -11.48 0.40
N PRO A 54 7.93 -10.60 1.32
CA PRO A 54 8.26 -9.18 1.27
C PRO A 54 9.74 -8.91 1.59
N THR A 55 10.47 -9.92 2.07
CA THR A 55 11.89 -9.81 2.39
C THR A 55 12.80 -10.03 1.17
N THR A 56 12.23 -10.47 0.04
CA THR A 56 12.98 -10.73 -1.20
C THR A 56 12.48 -9.95 -2.42
N ALA A 57 11.25 -9.42 -2.36
CA ALA A 57 10.64 -8.71 -3.47
C ALA A 57 10.05 -7.36 -3.00
N PRO A 58 10.24 -6.26 -3.77
CA PRO A 58 9.93 -4.91 -3.31
C PRO A 58 8.49 -4.45 -3.52
N ALA A 59 7.64 -5.21 -4.23
CA ALA A 59 6.31 -4.77 -4.63
C ALA A 59 5.37 -4.57 -3.42
N ALA A 60 4.72 -3.41 -3.34
CA ALA A 60 3.80 -3.07 -2.24
C ALA A 60 2.63 -4.06 -2.09
N ALA A 61 2.12 -4.60 -3.21
CA ALA A 61 1.04 -5.58 -3.24
C ALA A 61 1.35 -6.85 -2.40
N ILE A 62 2.64 -7.19 -2.21
CA ILE A 62 3.03 -8.31 -1.35
C ILE A 62 2.65 -8.01 0.11
N GLY A 63 3.07 -6.84 0.61
CA GLY A 63 2.75 -6.40 1.97
C GLY A 63 1.24 -6.30 2.20
N GLU A 64 0.47 -5.82 1.23
CA GLU A 64 -1.00 -5.71 1.33
C GLU A 64 -1.67 -7.06 1.62
N VAL A 65 -1.11 -8.16 1.11
CA VAL A 65 -1.64 -9.51 1.35
C VAL A 65 -1.08 -10.13 2.63
N VAL A 66 0.25 -10.05 2.85
CA VAL A 66 0.89 -10.89 3.86
C VAL A 66 1.19 -10.20 5.18
N HIS A 67 1.41 -8.85 5.19
CA HIS A 67 1.86 -8.12 6.37
C HIS A 67 0.73 -8.02 7.40
N TYR A 68 0.99 -8.44 8.63
CA TYR A 68 0.04 -8.61 9.73
C TYR A 68 -1.09 -9.62 9.48
N ASN A 69 -1.23 -10.15 8.27
CA ASN A 69 -2.17 -11.23 7.97
C ASN A 69 -1.51 -12.61 8.15
N ILE A 70 -0.38 -12.85 7.47
CA ILE A 70 0.37 -14.11 7.53
C ILE A 70 1.66 -13.93 8.32
N LEU A 71 2.38 -12.84 8.05
CA LEU A 71 3.71 -12.54 8.55
C LEU A 71 3.68 -11.34 9.50
N GLU A 72 4.42 -11.44 10.59
CA GLU A 72 4.52 -10.40 11.62
C GLU A 72 5.98 -10.02 11.87
N GLY A 73 6.21 -8.77 12.30
CA GLY A 73 7.50 -8.25 12.77
C GLY A 73 7.60 -8.23 14.30
N LEU A 74 8.69 -7.71 14.82
CA LEU A 74 8.87 -7.55 16.27
C LEU A 74 7.92 -6.50 16.84
N THR A 75 7.67 -5.43 16.10
CA THR A 75 6.82 -4.30 16.46
C THR A 75 5.68 -4.15 15.46
N LYS A 76 4.67 -3.36 15.83
CA LYS A 76 3.54 -3.00 14.97
C LYS A 76 3.49 -1.49 14.78
N ILE A 77 3.35 -1.06 13.53
CA ILE A 77 3.07 0.33 13.17
C ILE A 77 1.56 0.52 13.17
N ASN A 78 1.09 1.52 13.91
CA ASN A 78 -0.32 1.89 13.98
C ASN A 78 -0.66 2.96 12.93
N PRO A 79 -1.96 3.19 12.62
CA PRO A 79 -2.38 4.20 11.64
C PRO A 79 -1.92 5.64 11.93
N ASP A 80 -1.66 5.97 13.20
CA ASP A 80 -1.13 7.26 13.65
C ASP A 80 0.41 7.34 13.61
N GLY A 81 1.07 6.30 13.09
CA GLY A 81 2.53 6.19 13.04
C GLY A 81 3.19 5.75 14.34
N SER A 82 2.44 5.57 15.43
CA SER A 82 2.98 5.05 16.68
C SER A 82 3.40 3.59 16.56
N VAL A 83 4.34 3.19 17.40
CA VAL A 83 4.89 1.83 17.40
C VAL A 83 4.48 1.12 18.69
N THR A 84 3.89 -0.06 18.56
CA THR A 84 3.44 -0.89 19.69
C THR A 84 4.05 -2.29 19.62
N PRO A 85 4.06 -3.02 20.76
CA PRO A 85 4.50 -4.41 20.82
C PRO A 85 3.72 -5.34 19.88
N LEU A 86 4.43 -6.28 19.21
CA LEU A 86 3.82 -7.33 18.40
C LEU A 86 4.42 -8.70 18.76
N LEU A 87 5.43 -9.21 18.05
CA LEU A 87 6.15 -10.44 18.45
C LEU A 87 7.10 -10.19 19.63
N ALA A 88 7.65 -8.98 19.76
CA ALA A 88 8.23 -8.52 21.01
C ALA A 88 7.13 -8.00 21.93
N GLU A 89 7.13 -8.41 23.21
CA GLU A 89 6.23 -7.87 24.24
C GLU A 89 6.75 -6.57 24.84
N SER A 90 8.07 -6.35 24.79
CA SER A 90 8.74 -5.13 25.26
C SER A 90 10.14 -5.04 24.67
N TRP A 91 10.74 -3.86 24.82
CA TRP A 91 12.14 -3.61 24.47
C TRP A 91 12.76 -2.55 25.36
N THR A 92 14.08 -2.56 25.43
CA THR A 92 14.90 -1.49 25.99
C THR A 92 15.94 -1.06 24.96
N MET A 93 16.35 0.19 25.04
CA MET A 93 17.43 0.76 24.23
C MET A 93 18.49 1.28 25.18
N ASP A 94 19.76 1.09 24.85
CA ASP A 94 20.88 1.66 25.61
C ASP A 94 20.96 3.19 25.46
N ALA A 95 21.79 3.81 26.29
CA ALA A 95 21.97 5.27 26.33
C ALA A 95 22.51 5.84 24.99
N ASP A 96 23.31 5.05 24.27
CA ASP A 96 23.93 5.44 23.00
C ASP A 96 23.00 5.22 21.79
N GLY A 97 21.81 4.64 22.00
CA GLY A 97 20.85 4.35 20.96
C GLY A 97 21.31 3.31 19.95
N LYS A 98 22.24 2.46 20.32
CA LYS A 98 22.83 1.43 19.47
C LYS A 98 22.43 0.01 19.81
N ALA A 99 22.13 -0.30 21.06
CA ALA A 99 21.75 -1.64 21.46
C ALA A 99 20.25 -1.69 21.85
N PHE A 100 19.53 -2.57 21.18
CA PHE A 100 18.12 -2.82 21.43
C PHE A 100 17.95 -4.24 21.97
N THR A 101 17.41 -4.38 23.17
CA THR A 101 17.08 -5.68 23.76
C THR A 101 15.57 -5.89 23.66
N PHE A 102 15.16 -6.88 22.88
CA PHE A 102 13.76 -7.25 22.70
C PHE A 102 13.43 -8.47 23.57
N LYS A 103 12.33 -8.39 24.33
CA LYS A 103 11.73 -9.54 25.01
C LYS A 103 10.62 -10.10 24.14
N LEU A 104 10.75 -11.34 23.72
CA LEU A 104 9.83 -12.00 22.81
C LEU A 104 8.65 -12.61 23.57
N ARG A 105 7.47 -12.58 22.96
CA ARG A 105 6.28 -13.23 23.51
C ARG A 105 6.49 -14.72 23.61
N LYS A 106 6.09 -15.30 24.76
CA LYS A 106 6.13 -16.74 25.00
C LYS A 106 4.89 -17.42 24.41
N GLY A 107 5.02 -18.69 24.05
CA GLY A 107 3.92 -19.52 23.58
C GLY A 107 3.40 -19.18 22.17
N VAL A 108 4.04 -18.27 21.45
CA VAL A 108 3.73 -17.99 20.04
C VAL A 108 4.16 -19.18 19.19
N LYS A 109 3.35 -19.53 18.20
CA LYS A 109 3.62 -20.59 17.23
C LYS A 109 3.60 -20.05 15.81
N PHE A 110 4.34 -20.68 14.95
CA PHE A 110 4.14 -20.56 13.50
C PHE A 110 2.92 -21.38 13.06
N GLN A 111 2.42 -21.10 11.87
CA GLN A 111 1.21 -21.73 11.31
C GLN A 111 1.36 -23.23 11.03
N ASP A 112 2.57 -23.77 11.02
CA ASP A 112 2.88 -25.20 10.95
C ASP A 112 2.90 -25.88 12.35
N GLY A 113 2.70 -25.09 13.42
CA GLY A 113 2.69 -25.57 14.80
C GLY A 113 4.04 -25.49 15.51
N SER A 114 5.14 -25.17 14.79
CA SER A 114 6.47 -24.99 15.40
C SER A 114 6.50 -23.76 16.32
N ALA A 115 7.40 -23.76 17.31
CA ALA A 115 7.55 -22.66 18.24
C ALA A 115 8.25 -21.47 17.59
N PHE A 116 7.79 -20.25 17.90
CA PHE A 116 8.49 -19.01 17.63
C PHE A 116 9.45 -18.70 18.77
N ASP A 117 10.70 -18.42 18.45
CA ASP A 117 11.75 -18.07 19.39
C ASP A 117 12.75 -17.08 18.81
N SER A 118 13.79 -16.78 19.59
CA SER A 118 14.87 -15.88 19.21
C SER A 118 15.73 -16.39 18.05
N ALA A 119 15.78 -17.71 17.81
CA ALA A 119 16.52 -18.28 16.69
C ALA A 119 15.85 -17.93 15.35
N ALA A 120 14.50 -17.92 15.29
CA ALA A 120 13.77 -17.49 14.10
C ALA A 120 14.00 -16.01 13.77
N VAL A 121 14.08 -15.15 14.80
CA VAL A 121 14.40 -13.72 14.63
C VAL A 121 15.82 -13.55 14.08
N LYS A 122 16.80 -14.23 14.69
CA LYS A 122 18.19 -14.20 14.25
C LYS A 122 18.30 -14.68 12.81
N PHE A 123 17.71 -15.80 12.48
CA PHE A 123 17.66 -16.34 11.11
C PHE A 123 17.13 -15.31 10.11
N SER A 124 15.98 -14.70 10.41
CA SER A 124 15.32 -13.75 9.48
C SER A 124 16.19 -12.53 9.22
N PHE A 125 16.84 -11.99 10.24
CA PHE A 125 17.67 -10.79 10.11
C PHE A 125 19.05 -11.09 9.51
N GLU A 126 19.65 -12.24 9.82
CA GLU A 126 20.87 -12.68 9.12
C GLU A 126 20.61 -12.94 7.64
N ARG A 127 19.44 -13.53 7.29
CA ARG A 127 19.01 -13.67 5.89
C ARG A 127 18.83 -12.31 5.21
N ALA A 128 18.23 -11.33 5.89
CA ALA A 128 18.00 -9.99 5.35
C ALA A 128 19.30 -9.20 5.12
N LYS A 129 20.33 -9.39 5.96
CA LYS A 129 21.63 -8.72 5.83
C LYS A 129 22.63 -9.49 4.95
N ALA A 130 22.39 -10.73 4.59
CA ALA A 130 23.29 -11.57 3.83
C ALA A 130 23.76 -10.90 2.52
N GLU A 131 24.95 -11.22 2.03
CA GLU A 131 25.54 -10.59 0.84
C GLU A 131 24.62 -10.66 -0.39
N LYS A 132 23.99 -11.81 -0.62
CA LYS A 132 23.07 -12.06 -1.75
C LYS A 132 21.64 -11.65 -1.48
N SER A 133 21.33 -11.01 -0.35
CA SER A 133 19.98 -10.60 0.00
C SER A 133 19.46 -9.55 -0.98
N THR A 134 18.23 -9.73 -1.43
CA THR A 134 17.46 -8.79 -2.26
C THR A 134 16.47 -7.97 -1.43
N ASN A 135 16.55 -8.04 -0.10
CA ASN A 135 15.71 -7.26 0.79
C ASN A 135 15.91 -5.76 0.51
N LYS A 136 14.83 -5.04 0.20
CA LYS A 136 14.90 -3.62 -0.16
C LYS A 136 15.42 -2.74 0.98
N ALA A 137 15.28 -3.19 2.24
CA ALA A 137 15.78 -2.51 3.43
C ALA A 137 17.21 -2.93 3.82
N LYS A 138 17.87 -3.83 3.07
CA LYS A 138 19.23 -4.32 3.37
C LYS A 138 20.18 -3.19 3.68
N GLY A 139 20.32 -2.23 2.76
CA GLY A 139 21.28 -1.12 2.92
C GLY A 139 20.91 -0.14 4.03
N ALA A 140 19.62 0.19 4.15
CA ALA A 140 19.14 1.21 5.08
C ALA A 140 18.97 0.69 6.52
N VAL A 141 18.72 -0.60 6.70
CA VAL A 141 18.36 -1.18 8.01
C VAL A 141 19.30 -2.31 8.39
N PHE A 142 19.29 -3.41 7.61
CA PHE A 142 19.94 -4.65 8.04
C PHE A 142 21.46 -4.59 8.00
N SER A 143 22.06 -3.81 7.09
CA SER A 143 23.51 -3.57 7.08
C SER A 143 24.00 -2.73 8.27
N ASN A 144 23.10 -2.00 8.93
CA ASN A 144 23.42 -1.27 10.16
C ASN A 144 23.41 -2.17 11.41
N ILE A 145 22.87 -3.40 11.32
CA ILE A 145 22.93 -4.36 12.43
C ILE A 145 24.32 -5.01 12.45
N ALA A 146 25.17 -4.55 13.35
CA ALA A 146 26.52 -5.09 13.52
C ALA A 146 26.49 -6.50 14.13
N HIS A 147 25.67 -6.72 15.16
CA HIS A 147 25.63 -7.99 15.88
C HIS A 147 24.20 -8.37 16.31
N ILE A 148 23.90 -9.67 16.24
CA ILE A 148 22.64 -10.25 16.70
C ILE A 148 22.99 -11.34 17.72
N SER A 149 22.57 -11.17 18.97
CA SER A 149 22.69 -12.20 19.99
C SER A 149 21.34 -12.68 20.52
N THR A 150 21.30 -13.93 20.90
CA THR A 150 20.11 -14.62 21.40
C THR A 150 20.47 -15.33 22.70
N PRO A 151 20.60 -14.58 23.83
CA PRO A 151 21.06 -15.14 25.09
C PRO A 151 20.15 -16.24 25.65
N ASP A 152 18.86 -16.19 25.30
CA ASP A 152 17.88 -17.22 25.59
C ASP A 152 16.79 -17.27 24.48
N ALA A 153 15.87 -18.23 24.55
CA ALA A 153 14.82 -18.44 23.55
C ALA A 153 13.86 -17.24 23.39
N HIS A 154 13.82 -16.32 24.35
CA HIS A 154 12.87 -15.20 24.36
C HIS A 154 13.54 -13.83 24.48
N THR A 155 14.84 -13.77 24.25
CA THR A 155 15.59 -12.50 24.25
C THR A 155 16.42 -12.38 22.99
N VAL A 156 16.29 -11.24 22.30
CA VAL A 156 17.13 -10.86 21.15
C VAL A 156 17.76 -9.53 21.44
N VAL A 157 19.07 -9.45 21.27
CA VAL A 157 19.82 -8.19 21.35
C VAL A 157 20.36 -7.84 19.97
N LEU A 158 19.97 -6.68 19.46
CA LEU A 158 20.42 -6.13 18.19
C LEU A 158 21.36 -4.95 18.47
N VAL A 159 22.59 -5.06 18.03
CA VAL A 159 23.59 -3.97 18.18
C VAL A 159 23.79 -3.33 16.81
N LEU A 160 23.60 -2.02 16.73
CA LEU A 160 23.75 -1.23 15.51
C LEU A 160 25.17 -0.66 15.39
N THR A 161 25.67 -0.53 14.17
CA THR A 161 26.90 0.21 13.87
C THR A 161 26.72 1.70 14.16
N ASN A 162 25.60 2.27 13.73
CA ASN A 162 25.23 3.66 13.96
C ASN A 162 23.86 3.73 14.64
N PRO A 163 23.60 4.72 15.51
CA PRO A 163 22.28 4.92 16.10
C PRO A 163 21.22 5.11 14.98
N ASP A 164 20.03 4.57 15.21
CA ASP A 164 18.89 4.79 14.33
C ASP A 164 17.61 5.06 15.16
N GLY A 165 17.22 6.33 15.25
CA GLY A 165 16.02 6.75 15.98
C GLY A 165 14.71 6.18 15.42
N ASN A 166 14.73 5.66 14.19
CA ASN A 166 13.59 5.01 13.56
C ASN A 166 13.64 3.47 13.67
N PHE A 167 14.62 2.91 14.36
CA PHE A 167 14.86 1.47 14.34
C PHE A 167 13.63 0.64 14.78
N LEU A 168 12.95 1.08 15.84
CA LEU A 168 11.73 0.40 16.31
C LEU A 168 10.59 0.45 15.27
N PHE A 169 10.45 1.56 14.57
CA PHE A 169 9.50 1.67 13.45
C PHE A 169 9.88 0.70 12.33
N ARG A 170 11.17 0.64 11.97
CA ARG A 170 11.66 -0.27 10.91
C ARG A 170 11.46 -1.75 11.24
N MET A 171 11.46 -2.11 12.53
CA MET A 171 11.15 -3.48 12.98
C MET A 171 9.65 -3.84 12.84
N GLY A 172 8.79 -2.88 12.57
CA GLY A 172 7.38 -3.06 12.23
C GLY A 172 7.08 -3.04 10.74
N GLU A 173 8.06 -2.76 9.87
CA GLU A 173 7.87 -2.76 8.41
C GLU A 173 7.81 -4.19 7.85
N ASN A 174 7.17 -4.35 6.68
CA ASN A 174 7.05 -5.65 6.01
C ASN A 174 8.39 -6.28 5.61
N THR A 175 9.45 -5.49 5.52
CA THR A 175 10.82 -5.94 5.23
C THR A 175 11.48 -6.63 6.42
N ALA A 176 10.94 -6.43 7.63
CA ALA A 176 11.47 -6.97 8.90
C ALA A 176 10.57 -8.07 9.50
N VAL A 177 9.71 -8.69 8.69
CA VAL A 177 8.89 -9.82 9.16
C VAL A 177 9.74 -11.04 9.47
N ILE A 178 9.25 -11.83 10.43
CA ILE A 178 9.93 -13.05 10.86
C ILE A 178 9.39 -14.23 10.09
N LEU A 179 10.30 -14.95 9.44
CA LEU A 179 10.03 -16.17 8.69
C LEU A 179 10.43 -17.40 9.49
N HIS A 180 9.70 -18.49 9.30
CA HIS A 180 10.12 -19.77 9.82
C HIS A 180 11.34 -20.30 9.04
N PRO A 181 12.45 -20.70 9.67
CA PRO A 181 13.68 -21.11 8.98
C PRO A 181 13.47 -22.18 7.91
N ASN A 182 12.68 -23.22 8.22
CA ASN A 182 12.44 -24.36 7.32
C ASN A 182 11.51 -24.05 6.14
N SER A 183 10.83 -22.92 6.14
CA SER A 183 9.89 -22.50 5.09
C SER A 183 10.33 -21.26 4.32
N ALA A 184 11.43 -20.65 4.72
CA ALA A 184 11.88 -19.38 4.14
C ALA A 184 12.15 -19.46 2.63
N ASP A 185 12.67 -20.59 2.13
CA ASP A 185 12.93 -20.78 0.70
C ASP A 185 11.64 -20.89 -0.12
N ALA A 186 10.56 -21.39 0.47
CA ALA A 186 9.25 -21.48 -0.15
C ALA A 186 8.35 -20.26 0.09
N ALA A 187 8.79 -19.28 0.89
CA ALA A 187 7.98 -18.15 1.34
C ALA A 187 7.42 -17.30 0.19
N ALA A 188 8.10 -17.27 -0.96
CA ALA A 188 7.61 -16.60 -2.16
C ALA A 188 6.25 -17.10 -2.66
N THR A 189 5.88 -18.34 -2.37
CA THR A 189 4.62 -18.96 -2.82
C THR A 189 3.83 -19.63 -1.69
N LYS A 190 4.50 -19.98 -0.59
CA LYS A 190 3.91 -20.70 0.55
C LYS A 190 4.47 -20.15 1.86
N PRO A 191 4.19 -18.88 2.20
CA PRO A 191 4.68 -18.28 3.42
C PRO A 191 4.08 -18.98 4.65
N ILE A 192 4.92 -19.24 5.65
CA ILE A 192 4.52 -19.70 6.99
C ILE A 192 4.96 -18.62 7.97
N GLY A 193 4.01 -18.04 8.68
CA GLY A 193 4.22 -16.97 9.64
C GLY A 193 3.54 -17.24 10.96
N THR A 194 3.44 -16.20 11.77
CA THR A 194 2.83 -16.21 13.11
C THR A 194 1.48 -15.47 13.13
N GLY A 195 1.05 -14.93 11.99
CA GLY A 195 -0.13 -14.10 11.85
C GLY A 195 -1.45 -14.85 11.92
N PRO A 196 -2.59 -14.11 11.98
CA PRO A 196 -3.93 -14.65 12.21
C PRO A 196 -4.49 -15.50 11.07
N TYR A 197 -3.92 -15.42 9.87
CA TYR A 197 -4.39 -16.14 8.70
C TYR A 197 -3.29 -16.99 8.07
N LYS A 198 -3.68 -18.13 7.48
CA LYS A 198 -2.85 -18.98 6.62
C LYS A 198 -3.19 -18.73 5.15
N LEU A 199 -2.20 -18.92 4.29
CA LEU A 199 -2.47 -19.04 2.87
C LEU A 199 -3.32 -20.29 2.61
N ASP A 200 -4.49 -20.10 1.99
CA ASP A 200 -5.34 -21.20 1.52
C ASP A 200 -5.02 -21.51 0.04
N ASN A 201 -5.10 -20.47 -0.81
CA ASN A 201 -4.85 -20.62 -2.23
C ASN A 201 -4.32 -19.33 -2.87
N TRP A 202 -3.50 -19.47 -3.87
CA TRP A 202 -3.12 -18.39 -4.78
C TRP A 202 -3.45 -18.80 -6.21
N ALA A 203 -4.63 -18.40 -6.69
CA ALA A 203 -5.02 -18.52 -8.09
C ALA A 203 -4.38 -17.38 -8.88
N LYS A 204 -3.26 -17.67 -9.55
CA LYS A 204 -2.48 -16.70 -10.32
C LYS A 204 -3.35 -15.93 -11.31
N GLY A 205 -3.15 -14.62 -11.40
CA GLY A 205 -3.95 -13.69 -12.22
C GLY A 205 -5.36 -13.42 -11.69
N THR A 206 -5.80 -14.07 -10.60
CA THR A 206 -7.19 -13.98 -10.14
C THR A 206 -7.30 -13.50 -8.69
N ALA A 207 -6.74 -14.26 -7.73
CA ALA A 207 -6.89 -13.96 -6.31
C ALA A 207 -5.91 -14.69 -5.41
N VAL A 208 -5.66 -14.12 -4.23
CA VAL A 208 -5.09 -14.83 -3.07
C VAL A 208 -6.20 -15.00 -2.02
N THR A 209 -6.35 -16.21 -1.51
CA THR A 209 -7.31 -16.53 -0.47
C THR A 209 -6.58 -16.93 0.81
N LEU A 210 -7.00 -16.34 1.91
CA LEU A 210 -6.50 -16.62 3.25
C LEU A 210 -7.62 -17.20 4.11
N THR A 211 -7.29 -18.16 4.97
CA THR A 211 -8.20 -18.73 5.97
C THR A 211 -7.69 -18.46 7.38
N LYS A 212 -8.62 -18.20 8.30
CA LYS A 212 -8.32 -18.00 9.71
C LYS A 212 -7.51 -19.17 10.25
N TRP A 213 -6.50 -18.85 11.04
CA TRP A 213 -5.73 -19.85 11.79
C TRP A 213 -6.14 -19.88 13.26
N ASP A 214 -6.74 -20.98 13.70
CA ASP A 214 -7.24 -21.13 15.08
C ASP A 214 -6.11 -21.23 16.11
N GLY A 215 -4.88 -21.56 15.69
CA GLY A 215 -3.68 -21.53 16.54
C GLY A 215 -3.09 -20.15 16.80
N TYR A 216 -3.68 -19.09 16.22
CA TYR A 216 -3.23 -17.72 16.47
C TYR A 216 -3.47 -17.33 17.93
N ARG A 217 -2.49 -16.66 18.54
CA ARG A 217 -2.52 -16.28 19.97
C ARG A 217 -3.77 -15.49 20.40
N ASP A 218 -4.40 -14.77 19.47
CA ASP A 218 -5.60 -13.96 19.68
C ASP A 218 -6.74 -14.36 18.71
N ALA A 219 -6.86 -15.65 18.42
CA ALA A 219 -7.83 -16.18 17.44
C ALA A 219 -9.29 -15.80 17.78
N ALA A 220 -9.64 -15.62 19.05
CA ALA A 220 -10.99 -15.22 19.46
C ALA A 220 -11.41 -13.85 18.90
N ASN A 221 -10.47 -12.96 18.68
CA ASN A 221 -10.70 -11.62 18.15
C ASN A 221 -10.65 -11.55 16.61
N VAL A 222 -10.21 -12.60 15.93
CA VAL A 222 -10.25 -12.72 14.47
C VAL A 222 -11.65 -13.08 14.02
N LYS A 223 -12.37 -12.11 13.43
CA LYS A 223 -13.80 -12.26 13.12
C LYS A 223 -14.09 -12.93 11.78
N LEU A 224 -13.26 -12.66 10.77
CA LEU A 224 -13.44 -13.24 9.44
C LEU A 224 -12.78 -14.63 9.38
N LYS A 225 -13.50 -15.64 8.93
CA LYS A 225 -12.96 -16.97 8.69
C LYS A 225 -12.17 -17.08 7.41
N LYS A 226 -12.52 -16.24 6.42
CA LYS A 226 -11.92 -16.25 5.10
C LYS A 226 -11.81 -14.83 4.53
N VAL A 227 -10.65 -14.52 3.95
CA VAL A 227 -10.43 -13.26 3.22
C VAL A 227 -9.87 -13.60 1.85
N THR A 228 -10.47 -13.04 0.80
CA THR A 228 -10.00 -13.19 -0.58
C THR A 228 -9.58 -11.84 -1.12
N PHE A 229 -8.35 -11.73 -1.57
CA PHE A 229 -7.81 -10.57 -2.28
C PHE A 229 -7.97 -10.82 -3.78
N ARG A 230 -8.97 -10.20 -4.41
CA ARG A 230 -9.27 -10.35 -5.84
C ARG A 230 -8.55 -9.27 -6.65
N PHE A 231 -7.84 -9.67 -7.70
CA PHE A 231 -7.09 -8.73 -8.54
C PHE A 231 -7.99 -8.13 -9.62
N ILE A 232 -8.12 -6.80 -9.61
CA ILE A 232 -8.93 -6.04 -10.58
C ILE A 232 -8.14 -4.78 -10.91
N ASN A 233 -7.40 -4.79 -12.01
CA ASN A 233 -6.54 -3.68 -12.43
C ASN A 233 -7.27 -2.61 -13.25
N ASP A 234 -8.41 -2.93 -13.86
CA ASP A 234 -9.24 -1.96 -14.60
C ASP A 234 -10.16 -1.19 -13.65
N ALA A 235 -10.14 0.13 -13.75
CA ALA A 235 -10.90 1.01 -12.87
C ALA A 235 -12.43 0.87 -13.05
N SER A 236 -12.90 0.63 -14.27
CA SER A 236 -14.33 0.43 -14.56
C SER A 236 -14.80 -0.93 -14.04
N ALA A 237 -13.96 -1.96 -14.18
CA ALA A 237 -14.24 -3.28 -13.61
C ALA A 237 -14.30 -3.26 -12.09
N GLN A 238 -13.49 -2.42 -11.40
CA GLN A 238 -13.60 -2.22 -9.96
C GLN A 238 -14.97 -1.66 -9.56
N VAL A 239 -15.43 -0.63 -10.27
CA VAL A 239 -16.77 -0.03 -10.06
C VAL A 239 -17.86 -1.09 -10.26
N ALA A 240 -17.81 -1.84 -11.36
CA ALA A 240 -18.78 -2.88 -11.66
C ALA A 240 -18.79 -3.99 -10.60
N ALA A 241 -17.62 -4.44 -10.15
CA ALA A 241 -17.51 -5.49 -9.14
C ALA A 241 -18.06 -5.05 -7.76
N LEU A 242 -17.87 -3.79 -7.36
CA LEU A 242 -18.48 -3.22 -6.16
C LEU A 242 -20.01 -3.17 -6.29
N LEU A 243 -20.53 -2.64 -7.39
CA LEU A 243 -21.98 -2.54 -7.62
C LEU A 243 -22.68 -3.90 -7.68
N ALA A 244 -22.02 -4.90 -8.26
CA ALA A 244 -22.50 -6.29 -8.32
C ALA A 244 -22.42 -7.03 -6.98
N GLY A 245 -21.62 -6.52 -6.01
CA GLY A 245 -21.35 -7.22 -4.76
C GLY A 245 -20.33 -8.36 -4.89
N ASP A 246 -19.57 -8.37 -5.98
CA ASP A 246 -18.48 -9.35 -6.23
C ASP A 246 -17.28 -9.13 -5.31
N ILE A 247 -17.11 -7.90 -4.84
CA ILE A 247 -16.14 -7.51 -3.81
C ILE A 247 -16.83 -6.70 -2.71
N ASP A 248 -16.36 -6.84 -1.49
CA ASP A 248 -16.90 -6.17 -0.31
C ASP A 248 -16.25 -4.84 -0.02
N GLY A 249 -15.08 -4.60 -0.57
CA GLY A 249 -14.34 -3.36 -0.38
C GLY A 249 -13.21 -3.19 -1.37
N MET A 250 -12.81 -1.95 -1.58
CA MET A 250 -11.72 -1.54 -2.47
C MET A 250 -10.88 -0.47 -1.78
N PRO A 251 -9.83 -0.83 -1.01
CA PRO A 251 -9.03 0.12 -0.23
C PRO A 251 -8.33 1.19 -1.06
N ARG A 252 -7.95 0.87 -2.31
CA ARG A 252 -7.32 1.81 -3.25
C ARG A 252 -8.18 1.98 -4.49
N PHE A 253 -9.28 2.70 -4.32
CA PHE A 253 -10.25 2.93 -5.40
C PHE A 253 -9.67 3.85 -6.48
N GLN A 254 -9.70 3.41 -7.76
CA GLN A 254 -9.04 4.08 -8.88
C GLN A 254 -9.96 4.99 -9.71
N SER A 255 -11.23 5.12 -9.33
CA SER A 255 -12.24 5.91 -10.07
C SER A 255 -12.83 7.02 -9.20
N PRO A 256 -12.06 8.05 -8.80
CA PRO A 256 -12.56 9.12 -7.93
C PRO A 256 -13.80 9.80 -8.51
N GLN A 257 -13.93 9.93 -9.84
CA GLN A 257 -15.11 10.45 -10.52
C GLN A 257 -16.39 9.62 -10.25
N SER A 258 -16.24 8.36 -9.86
CA SER A 258 -17.37 7.46 -9.56
C SER A 258 -17.76 7.44 -8.08
N LEU A 259 -17.05 8.16 -7.20
CA LEU A 259 -17.31 8.11 -5.75
C LEU A 259 -18.72 8.58 -5.40
N LYS A 260 -19.26 9.60 -6.11
CA LYS A 260 -20.56 10.17 -5.83
C LYS A 260 -21.67 9.11 -5.87
N GLN A 261 -21.61 8.14 -6.80
CA GLN A 261 -22.63 7.08 -6.89
C GLN A 261 -22.60 6.16 -5.66
N PHE A 262 -21.40 5.89 -5.09
CA PHE A 262 -21.26 5.09 -3.88
C PHE A 262 -21.65 5.87 -2.62
N GLN A 263 -21.39 7.19 -2.58
CA GLN A 263 -21.81 8.06 -1.48
C GLN A 263 -23.32 8.18 -1.37
N THR A 264 -24.04 8.08 -2.47
CA THR A 264 -25.51 8.18 -2.51
C THR A 264 -26.23 6.84 -2.36
N ASP A 265 -25.53 5.72 -2.55
CA ASP A 265 -26.07 4.38 -2.39
C ASP A 265 -25.86 3.85 -0.98
N LYS A 266 -26.95 3.65 -0.23
CA LYS A 266 -26.95 3.21 1.17
C LYS A 266 -26.30 1.84 1.42
N ARG A 267 -26.02 1.07 0.34
CA ARG A 267 -25.31 -0.21 0.45
C ARG A 267 -23.82 -0.02 0.76
N PHE A 268 -23.28 1.17 0.52
CA PHE A 268 -21.84 1.46 0.61
C PHE A 268 -21.54 2.48 1.70
N VAL A 269 -20.35 2.36 2.25
CA VAL A 269 -19.70 3.37 3.07
C VAL A 269 -18.46 3.85 2.31
N VAL A 270 -18.37 5.15 2.07
CA VAL A 270 -17.20 5.78 1.45
C VAL A 270 -16.43 6.52 2.52
N GLU A 271 -15.20 6.05 2.78
CA GLU A 271 -14.28 6.67 3.71
C GLU A 271 -13.12 7.32 2.93
N LEU A 272 -12.82 8.57 3.24
CA LEU A 272 -11.69 9.31 2.69
C LEU A 272 -10.63 9.45 3.75
N GLY A 273 -9.49 8.83 3.54
CA GLY A 273 -8.35 8.86 4.44
C GLY A 273 -7.11 9.45 3.77
N SER A 274 -6.13 9.77 4.58
CA SER A 274 -4.78 10.12 4.13
C SER A 274 -3.84 8.94 4.32
N THR A 275 -2.81 8.86 3.49
CA THR A 275 -1.77 7.83 3.55
C THR A 275 -0.39 8.47 3.48
N ALA A 276 0.65 7.69 3.73
CA ALA A 276 2.04 8.10 3.49
C ALA A 276 2.41 8.14 1.98
N GLY A 277 1.44 7.91 1.09
CA GLY A 277 1.66 7.94 -0.35
C GLY A 277 1.97 9.33 -0.87
N LYS A 278 3.06 9.47 -1.63
CA LYS A 278 3.55 10.72 -2.23
C LYS A 278 3.61 10.58 -3.73
N GLY A 279 2.64 11.18 -4.43
CA GLY A 279 2.67 11.29 -5.90
C GLY A 279 3.71 12.34 -6.31
N ILE A 280 4.72 11.92 -7.04
CA ILE A 280 5.82 12.79 -7.46
C ILE A 280 6.11 12.67 -8.96
N MET A 281 6.49 13.78 -9.57
CA MET A 281 7.23 13.77 -10.82
C MET A 281 8.71 13.65 -10.48
N THR A 282 9.28 12.50 -10.74
CA THR A 282 10.69 12.24 -10.46
C THR A 282 11.57 12.70 -11.61
N ILE A 283 12.66 13.37 -11.27
CA ILE A 283 13.64 13.96 -12.18
C ILE A 283 14.94 13.17 -12.04
N ASN A 284 15.56 12.76 -13.14
CA ASN A 284 16.87 12.12 -13.10
C ASN A 284 17.98 13.18 -12.94
N ASN A 285 18.48 13.33 -11.71
CA ASN A 285 19.47 14.35 -11.36
C ASN A 285 20.86 14.11 -11.98
N LYS A 286 21.12 12.92 -12.55
CA LYS A 286 22.40 12.60 -13.22
C LYS A 286 22.42 12.96 -14.70
N LYS A 287 21.25 13.24 -15.29
CA LYS A 287 21.12 13.59 -16.71
C LYS A 287 21.12 15.10 -16.94
N LYS A 288 21.83 15.55 -17.96
CA LYS A 288 21.70 16.92 -18.44
C LYS A 288 20.36 17.12 -19.14
N PRO A 289 19.72 18.30 -18.95
CA PRO A 289 20.18 19.45 -18.15
C PRO A 289 19.70 19.40 -16.68
N PHE A 290 19.17 18.28 -16.20
CA PHE A 290 18.56 18.14 -14.87
C PHE A 290 19.59 18.06 -13.72
N ASP A 291 20.88 17.95 -14.03
CA ASP A 291 21.99 18.10 -13.09
C ASP A 291 22.10 19.55 -12.56
N ASP A 292 21.56 20.54 -13.29
CA ASP A 292 21.47 21.92 -12.83
C ASP A 292 20.23 22.14 -11.93
N VAL A 293 20.47 22.66 -10.73
CA VAL A 293 19.40 22.95 -9.76
C VAL A 293 18.39 24.00 -10.27
N ARG A 294 18.82 24.93 -11.14
CA ARG A 294 17.94 25.97 -11.72
C ARG A 294 16.90 25.31 -12.64
N VAL A 295 17.31 24.30 -13.40
CA VAL A 295 16.39 23.53 -14.25
C VAL A 295 15.37 22.76 -13.39
N ARG A 296 15.81 22.11 -12.31
CA ARG A 296 14.88 21.40 -11.41
C ARG A 296 13.90 22.36 -10.73
N ARG A 297 14.35 23.54 -10.31
CA ARG A 297 13.47 24.60 -9.78
C ARG A 297 12.50 25.12 -10.84
N ALA A 298 12.94 25.27 -12.08
CA ALA A 298 12.08 25.63 -13.19
C ALA A 298 10.94 24.62 -13.39
N LEU A 299 11.25 23.32 -13.37
CA LEU A 299 10.23 22.26 -13.41
C LEU A 299 9.23 22.39 -12.25
N SER A 300 9.70 22.70 -11.04
CA SER A 300 8.81 22.87 -9.88
C SER A 300 7.87 24.07 -10.04
N HIS A 301 8.35 25.20 -10.60
CA HIS A 301 7.52 26.38 -10.90
C HIS A 301 6.60 26.19 -12.11
N ALA A 302 6.93 25.27 -13.03
CA ALA A 302 6.12 24.98 -14.22
C ALA A 302 4.86 24.17 -13.92
N ILE A 303 4.77 23.51 -12.75
CA ILE A 303 3.70 22.58 -12.41
C ILE A 303 2.64 23.23 -11.51
N ASP A 304 1.42 23.34 -12.04
CA ASP A 304 0.22 23.65 -11.28
C ASP A 304 -0.28 22.38 -10.56
N LYS A 305 0.11 22.25 -9.30
CA LYS A 305 -0.27 21.10 -8.47
C LYS A 305 -1.78 21.02 -8.27
N LYS A 306 -2.47 22.16 -8.16
CA LYS A 306 -3.92 22.17 -8.01
C LYS A 306 -4.61 21.62 -9.25
N ALA A 307 -4.25 22.10 -10.43
CA ALA A 307 -4.81 21.60 -11.68
C ALA A 307 -4.51 20.09 -11.88
N PHE A 308 -3.33 19.62 -11.47
CA PHE A 308 -3.00 18.21 -11.47
C PHE A 308 -3.93 17.41 -10.54
N ILE A 309 -4.11 17.85 -9.30
CA ILE A 309 -4.96 17.19 -8.30
C ILE A 309 -6.42 17.17 -8.76
N ASP A 310 -6.93 18.29 -9.25
CA ASP A 310 -8.30 18.39 -9.76
C ASP A 310 -8.50 17.43 -10.96
N GLY A 311 -7.57 17.42 -11.89
CA GLY A 311 -7.66 16.60 -13.10
C GLY A 311 -7.49 15.09 -12.87
N VAL A 312 -6.67 14.68 -11.91
CA VAL A 312 -6.35 13.26 -11.66
C VAL A 312 -7.20 12.67 -10.55
N PHE A 313 -7.44 13.42 -9.47
CA PHE A 313 -8.02 12.95 -8.22
C PHE A 313 -9.34 13.64 -7.84
N GLU A 314 -9.97 14.38 -8.76
CA GLU A 314 -11.21 15.12 -8.49
C GLU A 314 -11.10 16.03 -7.23
N GLY A 315 -9.92 16.61 -7.00
CA GLY A 315 -9.66 17.44 -5.82
C GLY A 315 -9.42 16.69 -4.51
N LEU A 316 -9.43 15.36 -4.52
CA LEU A 316 -9.39 14.56 -3.28
C LEU A 316 -7.98 14.34 -2.71
N ALA A 317 -6.92 14.68 -3.46
CA ALA A 317 -5.55 14.63 -2.95
C ALA A 317 -5.13 15.97 -2.32
N LYS A 318 -4.07 15.94 -1.52
CA LYS A 318 -3.48 17.15 -0.93
C LYS A 318 -2.14 17.45 -1.61
N PRO A 319 -1.85 18.75 -1.93
CA PRO A 319 -0.53 19.11 -2.43
C PRO A 319 0.51 18.92 -1.32
N ILE A 320 1.72 18.56 -1.73
CA ILE A 320 2.88 18.47 -0.84
C ILE A 320 4.01 19.37 -1.38
N GLY A 321 4.82 19.90 -0.45
CA GLY A 321 5.96 20.78 -0.75
C GLY A 321 7.32 20.10 -0.60
N SER A 322 7.33 18.90 -0.03
CA SER A 322 8.52 18.08 0.18
C SER A 322 8.17 16.60 -0.04
N HIS A 323 9.16 15.71 0.11
CA HIS A 323 8.95 14.25 0.04
C HIS A 323 8.45 13.69 1.38
N MET A 324 7.55 14.42 2.03
CA MET A 324 6.83 14.01 3.23
C MET A 324 5.33 14.19 3.01
N ALA A 325 4.56 13.26 3.49
CA ALA A 325 3.10 13.36 3.50
C ALA A 325 2.62 14.15 4.72
N PRO A 326 1.46 14.82 4.67
CA PRO A 326 0.91 15.53 5.84
C PRO A 326 0.65 14.65 7.06
N THR A 327 0.64 13.34 6.89
CA THR A 327 0.51 12.33 7.95
C THR A 327 1.85 11.92 8.57
N ASP A 328 2.98 12.31 7.96
CA ASP A 328 4.31 11.95 8.48
C ASP A 328 4.64 12.82 9.69
N ALA A 329 5.23 12.20 10.72
CA ALA A 329 5.71 12.93 11.88
C ALA A 329 6.79 13.95 11.48
N GLY A 330 6.63 15.20 11.91
CA GLY A 330 7.55 16.30 11.56
C GLY A 330 7.29 16.92 10.19
N TYR A 331 6.15 16.61 9.53
CA TYR A 331 5.76 17.29 8.30
C TYR A 331 5.74 18.82 8.47
N VAL A 332 6.33 19.52 7.51
CA VAL A 332 6.26 20.98 7.39
C VAL A 332 5.66 21.32 6.03
N ASP A 333 4.66 22.20 6.02
CA ASP A 333 4.08 22.69 4.77
C ASP A 333 5.05 23.61 4.03
N LEU A 334 5.62 23.11 2.95
CA LEU A 334 6.50 23.83 2.03
C LEU A 334 5.86 24.06 0.65
N THR A 335 4.54 23.89 0.53
CA THR A 335 3.83 23.99 -0.77
C THR A 335 3.99 25.33 -1.45
N GLY A 336 4.16 26.42 -0.68
CA GLY A 336 4.39 27.75 -1.19
C GLY A 336 5.82 28.05 -1.66
N GLN A 337 6.83 27.19 -1.34
CA GLN A 337 8.23 27.47 -1.65
C GLN A 337 8.51 27.53 -3.17
N TYR A 338 7.83 26.69 -3.95
CA TYR A 338 7.88 26.66 -5.40
C TYR A 338 6.46 26.81 -5.95
N ALA A 339 5.87 28.00 -5.75
CA ALA A 339 4.55 28.30 -6.28
C ALA A 339 4.54 28.20 -7.82
N PHE A 340 3.39 27.82 -8.38
CA PHE A 340 3.20 27.78 -9.82
C PHE A 340 3.44 29.17 -10.44
N ASP A 341 4.46 29.28 -11.27
CA ASP A 341 4.89 30.51 -11.94
C ASP A 341 5.64 30.15 -13.24
N PRO A 342 4.91 30.01 -14.35
CA PRO A 342 5.51 29.66 -15.65
C PRO A 342 6.54 30.68 -16.15
N GLU A 343 6.38 31.97 -15.83
CA GLU A 343 7.34 32.99 -16.29
C GLU A 343 8.66 32.88 -15.52
N LYS A 344 8.60 32.60 -14.22
CA LYS A 344 9.81 32.30 -13.44
C LYS A 344 10.47 31.00 -13.91
N ALA A 345 9.68 29.98 -14.29
CA ALA A 345 10.22 28.75 -14.86
C ALA A 345 11.01 29.04 -16.15
N LYS A 346 10.45 29.81 -17.08
CA LYS A 346 11.16 30.26 -18.32
C LYS A 346 12.44 31.02 -18.00
N ALA A 347 12.38 31.95 -17.05
CA ALA A 347 13.54 32.73 -16.64
C ALA A 347 14.68 31.84 -16.11
N LEU A 348 14.35 30.85 -15.24
CA LEU A 348 15.33 29.90 -14.71
C LEU A 348 15.94 29.00 -15.80
N LEU A 349 15.15 28.55 -16.78
CA LEU A 349 15.64 27.76 -17.91
C LEU A 349 16.63 28.58 -18.74
N LYS A 350 16.29 29.84 -19.02
CA LYS A 350 17.18 30.77 -19.75
C LYS A 350 18.47 31.03 -18.96
N GLU A 351 18.38 31.30 -17.67
CA GLU A 351 19.54 31.48 -16.78
C GLU A 351 20.44 30.25 -16.74
N ALA A 352 19.88 29.07 -16.80
CA ALA A 352 20.61 27.81 -16.89
C ALA A 352 21.21 27.54 -18.29
N GLY A 353 20.96 28.40 -19.29
CA GLY A 353 21.44 28.23 -20.65
C GLY A 353 20.73 27.14 -21.44
N VAL A 354 19.53 26.73 -21.00
CA VAL A 354 18.76 25.70 -21.68
C VAL A 354 18.12 26.23 -22.94
N GLN A 355 18.41 25.58 -24.06
CA GLN A 355 17.75 25.89 -25.31
C GLN A 355 16.34 25.30 -25.35
N THR A 356 15.35 26.10 -25.78
CA THR A 356 13.97 25.64 -25.94
C THR A 356 13.62 25.63 -27.45
N PRO A 357 12.84 24.65 -27.94
CA PRO A 357 12.20 23.56 -27.11
C PRO A 357 13.20 22.52 -26.59
N LEU A 358 13.12 22.23 -25.32
CA LEU A 358 13.84 21.11 -24.68
C LEU A 358 13.02 19.82 -24.84
N ASN A 359 13.53 18.85 -25.60
CA ASN A 359 12.87 17.54 -25.73
C ASN A 359 13.32 16.57 -24.64
N VAL A 360 12.36 15.96 -23.94
CA VAL A 360 12.59 15.00 -22.87
C VAL A 360 11.61 13.84 -22.99
N THR A 361 11.96 12.68 -22.40
CA THR A 361 11.06 11.55 -22.28
C THR A 361 10.37 11.56 -20.90
N LEU A 362 9.05 11.40 -20.89
CA LEU A 362 8.24 11.20 -19.69
C LEU A 362 7.76 9.75 -19.66
N THR A 363 8.48 8.90 -18.93
CA THR A 363 8.20 7.46 -18.83
C THR A 363 7.15 7.22 -17.75
N LEU A 364 6.03 6.58 -18.12
CA LEU A 364 4.87 6.42 -17.26
C LEU A 364 4.55 4.94 -16.99
N PRO A 365 4.49 4.51 -15.72
CA PRO A 365 4.00 3.18 -15.35
C PRO A 365 2.49 3.03 -15.57
N PRO A 366 1.91 1.81 -15.47
CA PRO A 366 0.52 1.55 -15.79
C PRO A 366 -0.54 2.27 -14.95
N PRO A 367 -0.33 2.65 -13.66
CA PRO A 367 -1.39 3.20 -12.83
C PRO A 367 -2.04 4.45 -13.44
N PRO A 368 -3.39 4.59 -13.34
CA PRO A 368 -4.12 5.70 -13.95
C PRO A 368 -3.62 7.09 -13.55
N TYR A 369 -3.21 7.26 -12.29
CA TYR A 369 -2.67 8.53 -11.82
C TYR A 369 -1.40 8.95 -12.59
N ALA A 370 -0.57 8.00 -13.00
CA ALA A 370 0.64 8.28 -13.74
C ALA A 370 0.32 8.61 -15.21
N ARG A 371 -0.50 7.79 -15.88
CA ARG A 371 -0.85 7.98 -17.29
C ARG A 371 -1.67 9.26 -17.50
N LYS A 372 -2.77 9.43 -16.78
CA LYS A 372 -3.60 10.64 -16.85
C LYS A 372 -2.84 11.88 -16.36
N GLY A 373 -2.10 11.74 -15.25
CA GLY A 373 -1.28 12.81 -14.71
C GLY A 373 -0.13 13.20 -15.62
N GLY A 374 0.47 12.25 -16.31
CA GLY A 374 1.54 12.51 -17.28
C GLY A 374 1.10 13.38 -18.46
N GLU A 375 -0.14 13.21 -18.96
CA GLU A 375 -0.72 14.06 -19.99
C GLU A 375 -0.84 15.53 -19.52
N ILE A 376 -1.33 15.73 -18.29
CA ILE A 376 -1.47 17.06 -17.67
C ILE A 376 -0.09 17.69 -17.49
N LEU A 377 0.89 16.94 -16.99
CA LEU A 377 2.25 17.43 -16.79
C LEU A 377 2.93 17.79 -18.11
N ALA A 378 2.78 16.96 -19.15
CA ALA A 378 3.33 17.25 -20.48
C ALA A 378 2.75 18.56 -21.04
N ALA A 379 1.44 18.79 -20.90
CA ALA A 379 0.79 20.02 -21.32
C ALA A 379 1.27 21.25 -20.52
N GLN A 380 1.53 21.11 -19.23
CA GLN A 380 2.06 22.20 -18.39
C GLN A 380 3.51 22.51 -18.74
N LEU A 381 4.35 21.50 -18.92
CA LEU A 381 5.75 21.64 -19.33
C LEU A 381 5.90 22.30 -20.70
N ALA A 382 4.99 22.00 -21.64
CA ALA A 382 5.00 22.64 -22.97
C ALA A 382 4.85 24.17 -22.91
N LYS A 383 4.11 24.69 -21.91
CA LYS A 383 3.93 26.16 -21.72
C LYS A 383 5.24 26.88 -21.39
N VAL A 384 6.22 26.16 -20.89
CA VAL A 384 7.56 26.72 -20.55
C VAL A 384 8.64 26.28 -21.53
N GLY A 385 8.26 25.68 -22.67
CA GLY A 385 9.19 25.27 -23.71
C GLY A 385 9.84 23.89 -23.50
N ILE A 386 9.27 23.04 -22.66
CA ILE A 386 9.73 21.68 -22.47
C ILE A 386 8.73 20.72 -23.13
N VAL A 387 9.17 19.99 -24.16
CA VAL A 387 8.38 19.02 -24.91
C VAL A 387 8.61 17.64 -24.31
N ALA A 388 7.67 17.19 -23.48
CA ALA A 388 7.74 15.88 -22.84
C ALA A 388 7.06 14.82 -23.72
N LYS A 389 7.84 13.95 -24.35
CA LYS A 389 7.35 12.78 -25.09
C LYS A 389 6.91 11.72 -24.10
N ILE A 390 5.63 11.39 -24.07
CA ILE A 390 5.08 10.35 -23.22
C ILE A 390 5.48 8.97 -23.75
N GLU A 391 6.02 8.14 -22.85
CA GLU A 391 6.33 6.74 -23.06
C GLU A 391 5.64 5.89 -21.99
N ASN A 392 4.56 5.20 -22.37
CA ASN A 392 3.87 4.27 -21.49
C ASN A 392 4.57 2.93 -21.48
N VAL A 393 4.93 2.45 -20.30
CA VAL A 393 5.62 1.16 -20.10
C VAL A 393 4.85 0.26 -19.15
N GLU A 394 5.11 -1.05 -19.23
CA GLU A 394 4.56 -2.00 -18.28
C GLU A 394 5.38 -2.01 -16.98
N TRP A 395 4.76 -2.50 -15.89
CA TRP A 395 5.37 -2.42 -14.56
C TRP A 395 6.73 -3.09 -14.46
N ALA A 396 6.90 -4.26 -15.07
CA ALA A 396 8.18 -4.96 -15.10
C ALA A 396 9.27 -4.16 -15.85
N GLN A 397 8.90 -3.48 -16.92
CA GLN A 397 9.79 -2.63 -17.69
C GLN A 397 10.16 -1.38 -16.90
N TRP A 398 9.19 -0.77 -16.19
CA TRP A 398 9.46 0.37 -15.30
C TRP A 398 10.45 -0.02 -14.19
N LEU A 399 10.24 -1.15 -13.52
CA LEU A 399 11.13 -1.64 -12.47
C LEU A 399 12.52 -2.04 -12.99
N GLY A 400 12.59 -2.62 -14.19
CA GLY A 400 13.85 -3.06 -14.81
C GLY A 400 14.67 -1.93 -15.44
N GLY A 401 14.02 -0.84 -15.85
CA GLY A 401 14.62 0.31 -16.54
C GLY A 401 14.60 1.58 -15.71
N THR A 402 13.44 2.19 -15.56
CA THR A 402 13.26 3.51 -14.90
C THR A 402 13.75 3.46 -13.44
N PHE A 403 13.37 2.45 -12.69
CA PHE A 403 13.83 2.27 -11.30
C PHE A 403 15.33 1.89 -11.19
N LYS A 404 16.03 1.74 -12.31
CA LYS A 404 17.50 1.59 -12.38
C LYS A 404 18.21 2.86 -12.88
N GLY A 405 17.46 3.96 -13.06
CA GLY A 405 18.01 5.24 -13.49
C GLY A 405 17.94 5.50 -15.00
N ASN A 406 17.29 4.64 -15.79
CA ASN A 406 17.15 4.82 -17.25
C ASN A 406 15.89 5.61 -17.59
N PHE A 407 15.88 6.93 -17.33
CA PHE A 407 14.76 7.83 -17.62
C PHE A 407 15.23 9.30 -17.63
N ASP A 408 14.40 10.20 -18.14
CA ASP A 408 14.53 11.65 -17.96
C ASP A 408 13.60 12.12 -16.85
N LEU A 409 12.30 11.94 -17.05
CA LEU A 409 11.22 12.22 -16.11
C LEU A 409 10.32 10.99 -15.98
N THR A 410 9.73 10.79 -14.80
CA THR A 410 8.70 9.77 -14.56
C THR A 410 7.71 10.24 -13.51
N VAL A 411 6.52 9.65 -13.48
CA VAL A 411 5.51 9.90 -12.45
C VAL A 411 5.29 8.62 -11.67
N ILE A 412 5.40 8.70 -10.36
CA ILE A 412 5.24 7.54 -9.48
C ILE A 412 4.67 7.97 -8.12
N ASN A 413 3.92 7.08 -7.50
CA ASN A 413 3.50 7.22 -6.11
C ASN A 413 4.42 6.39 -5.20
N HIS A 414 5.23 7.06 -4.42
CA HIS A 414 6.02 6.45 -3.35
C HIS A 414 5.15 6.27 -2.10
N VAL A 415 5.06 5.04 -1.62
CA VAL A 415 4.17 4.69 -0.50
C VAL A 415 4.93 4.31 0.78
N GLU A 416 6.26 4.25 0.68
CA GLU A 416 7.12 3.88 1.79
C GLU A 416 7.16 5.02 2.84
N PRO A 417 6.99 4.69 4.13
CA PRO A 417 7.29 5.63 5.21
C PRO A 417 8.78 5.98 5.23
N LEU A 418 9.12 7.15 5.78
CA LEU A 418 10.52 7.63 5.88
C LEU A 418 11.28 7.69 4.55
N ASP A 419 10.58 7.71 3.44
CA ASP A 419 11.12 7.62 2.08
C ASP A 419 11.99 8.83 1.69
N TYR A 420 11.82 9.97 2.36
CA TYR A 420 12.72 11.12 2.26
C TYR A 420 14.18 10.77 2.56
N MET A 421 14.44 9.72 3.33
CA MET A 421 15.81 9.25 3.60
C MET A 421 16.50 8.68 2.36
N ALA A 422 15.75 8.31 1.31
CA ALA A 422 16.31 7.87 0.04
C ALA A 422 17.17 8.95 -0.65
N TYR A 423 16.95 10.24 -0.36
CA TYR A 423 17.79 11.34 -0.84
C TYR A 423 19.20 11.35 -0.21
N ALA A 424 19.43 10.61 0.87
CA ALA A 424 20.75 10.40 1.42
C ALA A 424 21.58 9.37 0.65
N ASN A 425 20.97 8.62 -0.27
CA ASN A 425 21.62 7.63 -1.12
C ASN A 425 21.81 8.16 -2.56
N PRO A 426 23.01 8.60 -2.97
CA PRO A 426 23.26 9.14 -4.30
C PRO A 426 23.11 8.08 -5.42
N ASN A 427 23.05 6.80 -5.05
CA ASN A 427 22.81 5.70 -5.98
C ASN A 427 21.35 5.29 -6.09
N TYR A 428 20.44 5.97 -5.39
CA TYR A 428 19.02 5.76 -5.60
C TYR A 428 18.62 6.20 -7.02
N TYR A 429 17.57 5.65 -7.59
CA TYR A 429 17.29 5.75 -9.03
C TYR A 429 17.19 7.18 -9.58
N TRP A 430 16.81 8.17 -8.78
CA TRP A 430 16.80 9.59 -9.21
C TRP A 430 18.16 10.30 -9.11
N GLY A 431 19.15 9.66 -8.49
CA GLY A 431 20.53 10.13 -8.51
C GLY A 431 20.80 11.48 -7.85
N TYR A 432 19.98 11.88 -6.85
CA TYR A 432 20.23 13.10 -6.08
C TYR A 432 21.48 12.94 -5.20
N ASP A 433 22.41 13.85 -5.32
CA ASP A 433 23.65 13.84 -4.54
C ASP A 433 23.87 15.19 -3.85
N SER A 434 23.77 15.20 -2.52
CA SER A 434 24.01 16.35 -1.67
C SER A 434 24.69 15.95 -0.37
N LYS A 435 25.92 16.40 -0.17
CA LYS A 435 26.65 16.17 1.09
C LYS A 435 25.89 16.79 2.27
N ALA A 436 25.35 18.00 2.12
CA ALA A 436 24.61 18.68 3.18
C ALA A 436 23.36 17.89 3.60
N PHE A 437 22.66 17.28 2.63
CA PHE A 437 21.51 16.43 2.95
C PHE A 437 21.93 15.13 3.65
N ARG A 438 23.02 14.49 3.20
CA ARG A 438 23.56 13.29 3.88
C ARG A 438 23.96 13.57 5.33
N ASP A 439 24.65 14.68 5.56
CA ASP A 439 25.07 15.10 6.91
C ASP A 439 23.84 15.34 7.82
N LEU A 440 22.78 16.00 7.28
CA LEU A 440 21.54 16.25 8.00
C LEU A 440 20.79 14.94 8.28
N ALA A 441 20.72 14.04 7.31
CA ALA A 441 20.08 12.74 7.44
C ALA A 441 20.79 11.87 8.48
N ALA A 442 22.13 11.89 8.51
CA ALA A 442 22.93 11.20 9.53
C ALA A 442 22.65 11.78 10.93
N LYS A 443 22.61 13.11 11.06
CA LYS A 443 22.26 13.77 12.32
C LYS A 443 20.84 13.41 12.77
N HIS A 444 19.88 13.44 11.86
CA HIS A 444 18.48 13.03 12.14
C HIS A 444 18.42 11.58 12.65
N SER A 445 19.10 10.65 11.94
CA SER A 445 19.11 9.23 12.33
C SER A 445 19.77 8.99 13.68
N ALA A 446 20.77 9.79 14.05
CA ALA A 446 21.43 9.71 15.34
C ALA A 446 20.60 10.28 16.51
N THR A 447 19.48 10.97 16.21
CA THR A 447 18.63 11.54 17.26
C THR A 447 17.70 10.46 17.81
N THR A 448 17.94 10.05 19.05
CA THR A 448 17.17 9.03 19.77
C THR A 448 16.27 9.70 20.81
N GLY A 449 14.95 9.49 20.71
CA GLY A 449 14.02 9.76 21.82
C GLY A 449 13.65 11.21 22.10
N ALA A 450 14.04 12.16 21.31
CA ALA A 450 13.55 13.53 21.43
C ALA A 450 12.35 13.71 20.45
N LYS A 451 11.17 13.82 21.01
CA LYS A 451 10.00 14.40 20.32
C LYS A 451 9.96 15.89 20.60
#